data_0de3cab41075724a57504378df72ce7f
#
_entry.id   0de3cab41075724a57504378df72ce7f
#
_cell.length_a   1.000
_cell.length_b   1.000
_cell.length_c   1.000
_cell.angle_alpha   90.00
_cell.angle_beta   90.00
_cell.angle_gamma   90.00
#
_symmetry.space_group_name_H-M   'P 1'
#
loop_
_entity.id
_entity.type
_entity.pdbx_description
1 polymer ?
#
loop_
_entity_poly.entity_id
_entity_poly.type
_entity_poly.pdbx_seq_one_letter_code
_entity_poly.pdbx_strand_id
1 'polypeptide(L)'
;MSEHTARNSRAVLIFGITKDGQRFRPSDWIERFCGVLAPYSQNSEKQSIIKRQNTVMYSDLVFPISVNEERVVIALNKLEVIEPMAWTFVKGFITDNSLKVKHLTELEIKKYLP
;
A
#
# COMPACT_ATOMS: atom_id res chain seq x y z
N MET A 1 -16.89 13.87 -4.58
CA MET A 1 -17.16 13.60 -3.16
C MET A 1 -16.30 12.45 -2.67
N SER A 2 -15.51 12.73 -1.66
CA SER A 2 -14.61 11.72 -1.12
C SER A 2 -15.35 10.52 -0.53
N GLU A 3 -16.54 10.74 0.00
CA GLU A 3 -17.32 9.66 0.58
C GLU A 3 -17.75 8.63 -0.44
N HIS A 4 -18.13 9.09 -1.63
CA HIS A 4 -18.48 8.16 -2.71
C HIS A 4 -17.28 7.36 -3.16
N THR A 5 -16.13 8.02 -3.28
CA THR A 5 -14.90 7.36 -3.64
C THR A 5 -14.52 6.32 -2.59
N ALA A 6 -14.63 6.69 -1.31
CA ALA A 6 -14.30 5.78 -0.22
C ALA A 6 -15.22 4.56 -0.19
N ARG A 7 -16.49 4.75 -0.48
CA ARG A 7 -17.47 3.66 -0.47
C ARG A 7 -17.15 2.59 -1.49
N ASN A 8 -16.70 3.00 -2.67
CA ASN A 8 -16.40 2.08 -3.76
C ASN A 8 -14.94 1.67 -3.78
N SER A 9 -14.14 2.23 -2.89
CA SER A 9 -12.71 1.96 -2.85
C SER A 9 -12.45 0.54 -2.36
N ARG A 10 -11.54 -0.15 -3.04
CA ARG A 10 -11.04 -1.44 -2.61
C ARG A 10 -9.55 -1.40 -2.37
N ALA A 11 -8.90 -0.32 -2.79
CA ALA A 11 -7.48 -0.14 -2.59
C ALA A 11 -7.13 1.33 -2.70
N VAL A 12 -5.94 1.68 -2.22
CA VAL A 12 -5.43 3.02 -2.38
C VAL A 12 -4.02 2.94 -2.93
N LEU A 13 -3.74 3.76 -3.94
CA LEU A 13 -2.38 3.95 -4.45
C LEU A 13 -1.74 5.11 -3.69
N ILE A 14 -0.55 4.88 -3.19
CA ILE A 14 0.20 5.90 -2.44
C ILE A 14 1.38 6.32 -3.29
N PHE A 15 1.39 7.58 -3.69
CA PHE A 15 2.44 8.11 -4.55
C PHE A 15 3.56 8.70 -3.71
N GLY A 16 4.77 8.70 -4.27
CA GLY A 16 5.92 9.29 -3.60
C GLY A 16 6.00 10.79 -3.81
N ILE A 17 4.86 11.44 -3.80
CA ILE A 17 4.73 12.88 -4.03
C ILE A 17 3.73 13.40 -3.02
N THR A 18 4.02 14.56 -2.43
CA THR A 18 3.08 15.20 -1.52
C THR A 18 1.96 15.88 -2.30
N LYS A 19 0.91 16.28 -1.60
CA LYS A 19 -0.24 16.93 -2.24
C LYS A 19 0.13 18.24 -2.93
N ASP A 20 1.19 18.88 -2.46
CA ASP A 20 1.68 20.12 -3.09
C ASP A 20 2.74 19.86 -4.15
N GLY A 21 2.95 18.60 -4.53
CA GLY A 21 3.79 18.26 -5.67
C GLY A 21 5.26 18.02 -5.37
N GLN A 22 5.65 18.00 -4.11
CA GLN A 22 7.04 17.78 -3.73
C GLN A 22 7.34 16.29 -3.61
N ARG A 23 8.54 15.89 -4.04
CA ARG A 23 8.95 14.50 -3.94
C ARG A 23 9.14 14.12 -2.48
N PHE A 24 8.54 13.00 -2.09
CA PHE A 24 8.65 12.50 -0.72
C PHE A 24 10.00 11.83 -0.53
N ARG A 25 10.65 12.12 0.57
CA ARG A 25 11.96 11.60 0.90
C ARG A 25 11.97 10.90 2.25
N PRO A 26 12.87 9.94 2.47
CA PRO A 26 13.93 9.45 1.56
C PRO A 26 13.35 8.61 0.43
N SER A 27 14.14 8.43 -0.63
CA SER A 27 13.66 7.74 -1.82
C SER A 27 13.37 6.25 -1.58
N ASP A 28 13.94 5.67 -0.53
CA ASP A 28 13.70 4.28 -0.17
C ASP A 28 12.51 4.11 0.78
N TRP A 29 11.65 5.12 0.87
CA TRP A 29 10.49 5.06 1.77
C TRP A 29 9.58 3.88 1.46
N ILE A 30 9.49 3.49 0.18
CA ILE A 30 8.63 2.40 -0.25
C ILE A 30 9.06 1.09 0.40
N GLU A 31 10.35 0.78 0.32
CA GLU A 31 10.88 -0.44 0.92
C GLU A 31 10.69 -0.46 2.43
N ARG A 32 10.92 0.67 3.07
CA ARG A 32 10.76 0.77 4.52
C ARG A 32 9.29 0.62 4.93
N PHE A 33 8.41 1.32 4.22
CA PHE A 33 6.99 1.29 4.53
C PHE A 33 6.42 -0.11 4.34
N CYS A 34 6.69 -0.71 3.18
CA CYS A 34 6.17 -2.04 2.89
C CYS A 34 6.82 -3.10 3.77
N GLY A 35 8.08 -2.88 4.17
CA GLY A 35 8.77 -3.79 5.08
C GLY A 35 8.14 -3.84 6.45
N VAL A 36 7.73 -2.69 6.98
CA VAL A 36 7.06 -2.62 8.28
C VAL A 36 5.75 -3.39 8.25
N LEU A 37 5.08 -3.40 7.12
CA LEU A 37 3.77 -4.04 6.99
C LEU A 37 3.84 -5.48 6.51
N ALA A 38 5.03 -5.98 6.20
CA ALA A 38 5.20 -7.34 5.69
C ALA A 38 4.56 -8.43 6.55
N PRO A 39 4.61 -8.34 7.89
CA PRO A 39 3.99 -9.37 8.73
C PRO A 39 2.47 -9.45 8.62
N TYR A 40 1.82 -8.40 8.14
CA TYR A 40 0.35 -8.34 8.09
C TYR A 40 -0.13 -8.80 6.73
N SER A 41 0.01 -10.07 6.47
CA SER A 41 -0.32 -10.69 5.19
C SER A 41 -1.55 -11.58 5.36
N GLN A 42 -2.34 -11.68 4.31
CA GLN A 42 -3.49 -12.56 4.28
C GLN A 42 -3.04 -14.03 4.33
N ASN A 43 -1.85 -14.31 3.80
CA ASN A 43 -1.31 -15.66 3.75
C ASN A 43 -0.01 -15.71 4.54
N SER A 44 -0.14 -15.77 5.88
CA SER A 44 1.01 -15.73 6.77
C SER A 44 1.91 -16.96 6.64
N GLU A 45 1.33 -18.11 6.28
CA GLU A 45 2.12 -19.33 6.10
C GLU A 45 3.10 -19.18 4.96
N LYS A 46 2.61 -18.69 3.83
CA LYS A 46 3.45 -18.44 2.67
C LYS A 46 4.54 -17.43 2.99
N GLN A 47 4.17 -16.41 3.76
CA GLN A 47 5.12 -15.39 4.19
C GLN A 47 6.26 -16.00 5.00
N SER A 48 5.92 -16.89 5.94
CA SER A 48 6.91 -17.54 6.79
C SER A 48 7.88 -18.40 5.99
N ILE A 49 7.36 -19.15 5.03
CA ILE A 49 8.20 -20.02 4.20
C ILE A 49 9.20 -19.19 3.41
N ILE A 50 8.74 -18.10 2.84
CA ILE A 50 9.61 -17.25 2.03
C ILE A 50 10.65 -16.54 2.89
N LYS A 51 10.27 -16.17 4.10
CA LYS A 51 11.20 -15.59 5.05
C LYS A 51 12.35 -16.53 5.36
N ARG A 52 12.04 -17.82 5.51
CA ARG A 52 13.06 -18.83 5.78
C ARG A 52 14.04 -19.00 4.61
N GLN A 53 13.59 -18.69 3.42
CA GLN A 53 14.44 -18.75 2.23
C GLN A 53 15.24 -17.47 2.02
N ASN A 54 15.19 -16.58 3.03
CA ASN A 54 15.93 -15.34 3.00
C ASN A 54 15.53 -14.42 1.82
N THR A 55 14.29 -14.50 1.41
CA THR A 55 13.75 -13.71 0.32
C THR A 55 13.00 -12.51 0.90
N VAL A 56 13.26 -11.33 0.35
CA VAL A 56 12.52 -10.14 0.75
C VAL A 56 11.09 -10.26 0.26
N MET A 57 10.16 -10.24 1.21
CA MET A 57 8.75 -10.37 0.89
C MET A 57 7.96 -9.24 1.50
N TYR A 58 7.02 -8.76 0.73
CA TYR A 58 6.06 -7.77 1.22
C TYR A 58 4.74 -8.45 1.52
N SER A 59 3.90 -7.75 2.28
CA SER A 59 2.53 -8.20 2.50
C SER A 59 1.80 -8.32 1.16
N ASP A 60 0.91 -9.32 1.04
CA ASP A 60 0.06 -9.41 -0.13
C ASP A 60 -1.08 -8.39 -0.09
N LEU A 61 -1.11 -7.57 0.96
CA LEU A 61 -2.11 -6.52 1.14
C LEU A 61 -1.52 -5.12 1.00
N VAL A 62 -0.20 -4.97 1.13
CA VAL A 62 0.49 -3.68 0.96
C VAL A 62 1.83 -3.95 0.31
N PHE A 63 1.99 -3.56 -0.96
CA PHE A 63 3.21 -3.89 -1.68
C PHE A 63 3.47 -2.86 -2.79
N PRO A 64 4.72 -2.79 -3.27
CA PRO A 64 5.04 -1.83 -4.33
C PRO A 64 4.63 -2.34 -5.70
N ILE A 65 4.20 -1.41 -6.55
CA ILE A 65 3.94 -1.70 -7.96
C ILE A 65 4.49 -0.54 -8.79
N SER A 66 4.54 -0.73 -10.11
CA SER A 66 4.96 0.32 -11.02
C SER A 66 3.76 0.82 -11.80
N VAL A 67 3.61 2.14 -11.85
CA VAL A 67 2.55 2.79 -12.61
C VAL A 67 3.23 3.86 -13.47
N ASN A 68 3.15 3.70 -14.80
CA ASN A 68 3.80 4.63 -15.73
C ASN A 68 5.28 4.82 -15.41
N GLU A 69 5.96 3.70 -15.14
CA GLU A 69 7.40 3.67 -14.85
C GLU A 69 7.78 4.28 -13.51
N GLU A 70 6.80 4.61 -12.69
CA GLU A 70 7.04 5.16 -11.37
C GLU A 70 6.63 4.13 -10.33
N ARG A 71 7.47 3.94 -9.30
CA ARG A 71 7.13 3.02 -8.22
C ARG A 71 6.18 3.69 -7.24
N VAL A 72 5.11 2.98 -6.92
CA VAL A 72 4.12 3.45 -5.94
C VAL A 72 3.76 2.27 -5.05
N VAL A 73 3.00 2.53 -4.01
CA VAL A 73 2.52 1.47 -3.11
C VAL A 73 1.02 1.31 -3.31
N ILE A 74 0.57 0.05 -3.41
CA ILE A 74 -0.85 -0.24 -3.38
C ILE A 74 -1.17 -0.87 -2.03
N ALA A 75 -2.19 -0.35 -1.36
CA ALA A 75 -2.66 -0.88 -0.08
C ALA A 75 -4.11 -1.29 -0.25
N LEU A 76 -4.39 -2.57 -0.03
CA LEU A 76 -5.74 -3.10 -0.19
C LEU A 76 -6.56 -2.84 1.06
N ASN A 77 -7.79 -2.38 0.87
CA ASN A 77 -8.69 -2.07 1.99
C ASN A 77 -9.00 -3.29 2.86
N LYS A 78 -8.80 -4.48 2.31
CA LYS A 78 -8.97 -5.72 3.07
C LYS A 78 -8.11 -5.74 4.33
N LEU A 79 -7.00 -5.02 4.33
CA LEU A 79 -6.14 -4.91 5.50
C LEU A 79 -6.90 -4.38 6.72
N GLU A 80 -7.87 -3.51 6.52
CA GLU A 80 -8.66 -2.96 7.61
C GLU A 80 -9.41 -4.04 8.37
N VAL A 81 -9.91 -5.03 7.65
CA VAL A 81 -10.65 -6.14 8.26
C VAL A 81 -9.71 -7.12 8.95
N ILE A 82 -8.60 -7.41 8.31
CA ILE A 82 -7.66 -8.43 8.80
C ILE A 82 -6.82 -7.90 9.96
N GLU A 83 -6.37 -6.66 9.85
CA GLU A 83 -5.53 -6.05 10.89
C GLU A 83 -5.81 -4.55 10.97
N PRO A 84 -6.84 -4.16 11.75
CA PRO A 84 -7.23 -2.74 11.83
C PRO A 84 -6.12 -1.79 12.26
N MET A 85 -5.23 -2.24 13.15
CA MET A 85 -4.13 -1.39 13.61
C MET A 85 -3.16 -1.09 12.48
N ALA A 86 -2.91 -2.09 11.62
CA ALA A 86 -2.05 -1.87 10.46
C ALA A 86 -2.68 -0.88 9.48
N TRP A 87 -3.99 -0.99 9.29
CA TRP A 87 -4.70 -0.06 8.42
C TRP A 87 -4.63 1.36 8.96
N THR A 88 -4.75 1.51 10.29
CA THR A 88 -4.62 2.81 10.94
C THR A 88 -3.22 3.39 10.69
N PHE A 89 -2.21 2.54 10.75
CA PHE A 89 -0.84 2.97 10.45
C PHE A 89 -0.72 3.47 9.01
N VAL A 90 -1.32 2.76 8.06
CA VAL A 90 -1.29 3.17 6.65
C VAL A 90 -1.92 4.55 6.49
N LYS A 91 -3.11 4.73 7.05
CA LYS A 91 -3.82 6.00 6.94
C LYS A 91 -3.05 7.14 7.61
N GLY A 92 -2.48 6.87 8.78
CA GLY A 92 -1.70 7.86 9.50
C GLY A 92 -0.46 8.28 8.74
N PHE A 93 0.22 7.31 8.12
CA PHE A 93 1.39 7.61 7.32
C PHE A 93 1.06 8.54 6.16
N ILE A 94 -0.05 8.27 5.48
CA ILE A 94 -0.50 9.11 4.36
C ILE A 94 -0.81 10.53 4.85
N THR A 95 -1.58 10.63 5.93
CA THR A 95 -2.01 11.91 6.45
C THR A 95 -0.85 12.73 7.01
N ASP A 96 -0.02 12.09 7.81
CA ASP A 96 1.08 12.77 8.48
C ASP A 96 2.12 13.32 7.51
N ASN A 97 2.24 12.68 6.36
CA ASN A 97 3.21 13.11 5.35
C ASN A 97 2.57 13.80 4.16
N SER A 98 1.27 14.04 4.23
CA SER A 98 0.52 14.74 3.18
C SER A 98 0.72 14.12 1.80
N LEU A 99 0.73 12.79 1.74
CA LEU A 99 1.02 12.10 0.49
C LEU A 99 -0.18 12.11 -0.45
N LYS A 100 0.13 12.18 -1.73
CA LYS A 100 -0.88 12.07 -2.77
C LYS A 100 -1.32 10.62 -2.90
N VAL A 101 -2.64 10.41 -2.98
CA VAL A 101 -3.20 9.06 -3.12
C VAL A 101 -4.27 9.04 -4.19
N LYS A 102 -4.58 7.84 -4.67
CA LYS A 102 -5.69 7.61 -5.57
C LYS A 102 -6.42 6.36 -5.09
N HIS A 103 -7.72 6.51 -4.87
CA HIS A 103 -8.54 5.36 -4.47
C HIS A 103 -8.94 4.58 -5.70
N LEU A 104 -8.88 3.25 -5.61
CA LEU A 104 -9.18 2.37 -6.73
C LEU A 104 -10.41 1.53 -6.44
N THR A 105 -11.27 1.39 -7.44
CA THR A 105 -12.37 0.44 -7.39
C THR A 105 -11.84 -0.95 -7.73
N GLU A 106 -12.68 -1.97 -7.55
CA GLU A 106 -12.30 -3.34 -7.87
C GLU A 106 -11.89 -3.49 -9.34
N LEU A 107 -12.62 -2.84 -10.24
CA LEU A 107 -12.28 -2.89 -11.66
C LEU A 107 -10.93 -2.23 -11.95
N GLU A 108 -10.67 -1.11 -11.28
CA GLU A 108 -9.42 -0.40 -11.49
C GLU A 108 -8.22 -1.18 -10.96
N ILE A 109 -8.41 -1.92 -9.87
CA ILE A 109 -7.34 -2.76 -9.33
C ILE A 109 -6.87 -3.77 -10.37
N LYS A 110 -7.79 -4.33 -11.14
CA LYS A 110 -7.44 -5.32 -12.15
C LYS A 110 -6.54 -4.78 -13.24
N LYS A 111 -6.51 -3.45 -13.42
CA LYS A 111 -5.61 -2.83 -14.39
C LYS A 111 -4.16 -2.81 -13.90
N TYR A 112 -3.95 -2.87 -12.60
CA TYR A 112 -2.62 -2.76 -12.00
C TYR A 112 -2.07 -4.09 -11.52
N LEU A 113 -2.93 -5.06 -11.23
CA LEU A 113 -2.51 -6.36 -10.72
C LEU A 113 -2.73 -7.44 -11.77
N PRO A 114 -1.79 -8.39 -11.90
CA PRO A 114 -1.93 -9.49 -12.86
C PRO A 114 -3.07 -10.44 -12.54
#